data_4a330a81b97968c17603c43c27b1814c
#
_entry.id   4a330a81b97968c17603c43c27b1814c
#
_cell.length_a   1.000
_cell.length_b   1.000
_cell.length_c   1.000
_cell.angle_alpha   90.00
_cell.angle_beta   90.00
_cell.angle_gamma   90.00
#
_symmetry.space_group_name_H-M   'P 1'
#
loop_
_entity.id
_entity.type
_entity.pdbx_description
1 polymer ?
#
loop_
_entity_poly.entity_id
_entity_poly.type
_entity_poly.pdbx_seq_one_letter_code
_entity_poly.pdbx_strand_id
1 'polypeptide(L)'
;QQDSGPVFLRWPADGRLVNATQTNLAGARQFLDGLQGRYVGSSPILVALRVGLASDAQALVLFSDGLPNPRYNDGLDGTGIISRISRENRQSKEIHAVTIGDYFKYRDTIQFMETLAKANDGGFMALSR
;
A
#
# COMPACT_ATOMS: atom_id res chain seq x y z
N GLN A 1 -4.54 -26.65 8.98
CA GLN A 1 -3.74 -25.44 8.79
C GLN A 1 -4.62 -24.23 8.94
N GLN A 2 -4.40 -23.50 9.98
CA GLN A 2 -5.12 -22.25 10.17
C GLN A 2 -4.67 -21.24 9.12
N ASP A 3 -5.61 -20.79 8.32
CA ASP A 3 -5.40 -19.67 7.45
C ASP A 3 -5.27 -18.44 8.36
N SER A 4 -4.05 -18.16 8.79
CA SER A 4 -3.79 -16.93 9.51
C SER A 4 -4.06 -15.78 8.55
N GLY A 5 -5.04 -14.96 8.82
CA GLY A 5 -5.34 -13.79 8.03
C GLY A 5 -4.11 -12.90 7.83
N PRO A 6 -4.21 -11.83 7.05
CA PRO A 6 -3.08 -10.97 6.75
C PRO A 6 -2.45 -10.43 8.03
N VAL A 7 -1.13 -10.60 8.14
CA VAL A 7 -0.37 -10.04 9.25
C VAL A 7 -0.29 -8.53 9.05
N PHE A 8 -0.75 -7.78 10.04
CA PHE A 8 -0.77 -6.33 9.98
C PHE A 8 0.25 -5.76 10.96
N LEU A 9 1.34 -5.21 10.43
CA LEU A 9 2.36 -4.58 11.24
C LEU A 9 2.35 -3.07 11.01
N ARG A 10 2.51 -2.32 12.08
CA ARG A 10 2.49 -0.85 12.05
C ARG A 10 3.66 -0.24 12.77
N TRP A 11 4.12 0.87 12.24
CA TRP A 11 5.05 1.74 12.93
C TRP A 11 4.62 3.20 12.73
N PRO A 12 4.51 4.02 13.78
CA PRO A 12 4.52 3.61 15.21
C PRO A 12 3.36 2.67 15.53
N ALA A 13 3.51 1.88 16.61
CA ALA A 13 2.54 0.86 16.98
C ALA A 13 1.12 1.39 17.22
N ASP A 14 0.99 2.64 17.67
CA ASP A 14 -0.29 3.30 17.90
C ASP A 14 -0.93 3.87 16.62
N GLY A 15 -0.22 3.81 15.49
CA GLY A 15 -0.71 4.29 14.19
C GLY A 15 -0.77 5.80 14.05
N ARG A 16 -0.23 6.57 14.99
CA ARG A 16 -0.22 8.03 14.92
C ARG A 16 0.93 8.54 14.05
N LEU A 17 0.69 9.67 13.41
CA LEU A 17 1.75 10.37 12.69
C LEU A 17 2.76 10.95 13.69
N VAL A 18 4.03 10.88 13.31
CA VAL A 18 5.13 11.46 14.11
C VAL A 18 5.93 12.40 13.22
N ASN A 19 6.61 13.36 13.86
CA ASN A 19 7.46 14.28 13.12
C ASN A 19 8.64 13.53 12.49
N ALA A 20 9.07 13.98 11.32
CA ALA A 20 10.18 13.38 10.58
C ALA A 20 11.53 13.83 11.16
N THR A 21 11.73 13.58 12.45
CA THR A 21 13.02 13.81 13.12
C THR A 21 14.01 12.71 12.75
N GLN A 22 15.29 12.96 12.98
CA GLN A 22 16.31 11.93 12.74
C GLN A 22 16.03 10.66 13.56
N THR A 23 15.62 10.81 14.81
CA THR A 23 15.28 9.68 15.67
C THR A 23 14.10 8.89 15.13
N ASN A 24 13.04 9.56 14.71
CA ASN A 24 11.86 8.90 14.17
C ASN A 24 12.15 8.25 12.82
N LEU A 25 12.92 8.90 11.94
CA LEU A 25 13.32 8.31 10.66
C LEU A 25 14.17 7.06 10.88
N ALA A 26 15.08 7.08 11.85
CA ALA A 26 15.89 5.91 12.21
C ALA A 26 15.01 4.77 12.74
N GLY A 27 14.01 5.10 13.56
CA GLY A 27 13.05 4.11 14.06
C GLY A 27 12.23 3.46 12.96
N ALA A 28 11.76 4.26 12.00
CA ALA A 28 11.02 3.74 10.85
C ALA A 28 11.90 2.83 10.00
N ARG A 29 13.15 3.22 9.76
CA ARG A 29 14.10 2.40 9.00
C ARG A 29 14.38 1.07 9.70
N GLN A 30 14.58 1.11 11.01
CA GLN A 30 14.81 -0.10 11.81
C GLN A 30 13.60 -1.04 11.73
N PHE A 31 12.38 -0.49 11.78
CA PHE A 31 11.16 -1.27 11.61
C PHE A 31 11.14 -1.97 10.26
N LEU A 32 11.44 -1.25 9.17
CA LEU A 32 11.47 -1.81 7.82
C LEU A 32 12.56 -2.88 7.67
N ASP A 33 13.74 -2.63 8.22
CA ASP A 33 14.84 -3.60 8.18
C ASP A 33 14.46 -4.91 8.90
N GLY A 34 13.70 -4.79 9.98
CA GLY A 34 13.22 -5.96 10.72
C GLY A 34 12.20 -6.80 9.96
N LEU A 35 11.56 -6.25 8.91
CA LEU A 35 10.61 -6.98 8.07
C LEU A 35 11.27 -7.74 6.93
N GLN A 36 12.50 -7.42 6.62
CA GLN A 36 13.20 -7.94 5.43
C GLN A 36 13.25 -9.47 5.44
N GLY A 37 12.75 -10.09 4.37
CA GLY A 37 12.76 -11.54 4.19
C GLY A 37 11.86 -12.34 5.11
N ARG A 38 11.09 -11.70 5.99
CA ARG A 38 10.28 -12.40 7.00
C ARG A 38 8.85 -12.65 6.56
N TYR A 39 8.34 -11.87 5.61
CA TYR A 39 6.93 -11.94 5.20
C TYR A 39 6.85 -12.12 3.70
N VAL A 40 6.24 -13.21 3.29
CA VAL A 40 6.04 -13.58 1.89
C VAL A 40 4.57 -13.90 1.72
N GLY A 41 3.95 -13.40 0.66
CA GLY A 41 2.56 -13.73 0.39
C GLY A 41 1.85 -12.71 -0.46
N SER A 42 0.54 -12.80 -0.46
CA SER A 42 -0.33 -11.92 -1.23
C SER A 42 -0.45 -10.55 -0.57
N SER A 43 -0.73 -9.56 -1.40
CA SER A 43 -0.83 -8.16 -0.96
C SER A 43 -2.28 -7.81 -0.61
N PRO A 44 -2.64 -7.66 0.68
CA PRO A 44 -3.98 -7.21 1.07
C PRO A 44 -4.09 -5.68 0.94
N ILE A 45 -4.04 -5.21 -0.29
CA ILE A 45 -3.96 -3.78 -0.61
C ILE A 45 -5.19 -3.02 -0.13
N LEU A 46 -6.38 -3.63 -0.24
CA LEU A 46 -7.62 -3.00 0.20
C LEU A 46 -7.59 -2.63 1.67
N VAL A 47 -7.19 -3.57 2.53
CA VAL A 47 -7.08 -3.34 3.97
C VAL A 47 -6.03 -2.27 4.28
N ALA A 48 -4.88 -2.35 3.62
CA ALA A 48 -3.81 -1.38 3.83
C ALA A 48 -4.26 0.04 3.46
N LEU A 49 -4.93 0.19 2.33
CA LEU A 49 -5.43 1.50 1.89
C LEU A 49 -6.52 2.03 2.83
N ARG A 50 -7.42 1.16 3.30
CA ARG A 50 -8.46 1.57 4.26
C ARG A 50 -7.86 2.07 5.57
N VAL A 51 -6.83 1.40 6.08
CA VAL A 51 -6.12 1.86 7.28
C VAL A 51 -5.50 3.22 7.05
N GLY A 52 -4.85 3.41 5.89
CA GLY A 52 -4.29 4.70 5.51
C GLY A 52 -5.34 5.81 5.42
N LEU A 53 -6.49 5.51 4.79
CA LEU A 53 -7.58 6.49 4.67
C LEU A 53 -8.18 6.86 6.02
N ALA A 54 -8.18 5.95 6.98
CA ALA A 54 -8.69 6.20 8.33
C ALA A 54 -7.68 6.94 9.22
N SER A 55 -6.43 7.05 8.81
CA SER A 55 -5.37 7.75 9.57
C SER A 55 -5.51 9.27 9.42
N ASP A 56 -4.70 10.01 10.19
CA ASP A 56 -4.63 11.46 10.10
C ASP A 56 -3.75 11.96 8.94
N ALA A 57 -3.17 11.05 8.16
CA ALA A 57 -2.34 11.42 7.02
C ALA A 57 -3.14 12.17 5.98
N GLN A 58 -2.53 13.18 5.35
CA GLN A 58 -3.13 13.91 4.23
C GLN A 58 -2.86 13.23 2.89
N ALA A 59 -1.82 12.44 2.82
CA ALA A 59 -1.44 11.70 1.62
C ALA A 59 -0.93 10.31 2.01
N LEU A 60 -1.15 9.35 1.12
CA LEU A 60 -0.69 7.98 1.27
C LEU A 60 0.31 7.66 0.16
N VAL A 61 1.28 6.81 0.46
CA VAL A 61 2.18 6.25 -0.54
C VAL A 61 2.10 4.74 -0.45
N LEU A 62 1.63 4.12 -1.52
CA LEU A 62 1.54 2.67 -1.62
C LEU A 62 2.72 2.11 -2.39
N PHE A 63 3.49 1.21 -1.76
CA PHE A 63 4.54 0.45 -2.42
C PHE A 63 4.04 -0.97 -2.66
N SER A 64 4.12 -1.47 -3.88
CA SER A 64 3.73 -2.86 -4.18
C SER A 64 4.50 -3.38 -5.40
N ASP A 65 4.77 -4.67 -5.40
CA ASP A 65 5.42 -5.37 -6.52
C ASP A 65 4.48 -6.34 -7.24
N GLY A 66 3.22 -6.43 -6.83
CA GLY A 66 2.29 -7.38 -7.39
C GLY A 66 0.85 -6.90 -7.50
N LEU A 67 0.07 -7.65 -8.28
CA LEU A 67 -1.37 -7.43 -8.39
C LEU A 67 -2.08 -7.91 -7.13
N PRO A 68 -3.16 -7.22 -6.73
CA PRO A 68 -3.98 -7.69 -5.63
C PRO A 68 -4.67 -9.02 -5.99
N ASN A 69 -4.62 -9.95 -5.06
CA ASN A 69 -5.35 -11.21 -5.21
C ASN A 69 -6.76 -11.03 -4.62
N PRO A 70 -7.84 -11.28 -5.39
CA PRO A 70 -9.20 -11.13 -4.89
C PRO A 70 -9.47 -11.86 -3.58
N ARG A 71 -8.85 -13.02 -3.36
CA ARG A 71 -9.01 -13.80 -2.13
C ARG A 71 -8.72 -13.00 -0.86
N TYR A 72 -7.75 -12.08 -0.92
CA TYR A 72 -7.30 -11.28 0.22
C TYR A 72 -7.81 -9.84 0.17
N ASN A 73 -8.66 -9.52 -0.80
CA ASN A 73 -9.16 -8.18 -1.05
C ASN A 73 -10.68 -8.16 -1.24
N ASP A 74 -11.40 -8.86 -0.38
CA ASP A 74 -12.88 -8.91 -0.39
C ASP A 74 -13.46 -9.41 -1.71
N GLY A 75 -12.76 -10.30 -2.41
CA GLY A 75 -13.18 -10.78 -3.72
C GLY A 75 -13.02 -9.78 -4.85
N LEU A 76 -12.39 -8.64 -4.60
CA LEU A 76 -12.22 -7.58 -5.60
C LEU A 76 -10.92 -7.75 -6.38
N ASP A 77 -11.02 -7.56 -7.70
CA ASP A 77 -9.86 -7.40 -8.56
C ASP A 77 -9.33 -5.97 -8.49
N GLY A 78 -8.30 -5.64 -9.27
CA GLY A 78 -7.70 -4.31 -9.27
C GLY A 78 -8.72 -3.21 -9.56
N THR A 79 -9.58 -3.39 -10.56
CA THR A 79 -10.61 -2.41 -10.92
C THR A 79 -11.60 -2.20 -9.78
N GLY A 80 -12.01 -3.28 -9.13
CA GLY A 80 -12.92 -3.21 -7.98
C GLY A 80 -12.31 -2.50 -6.80
N ILE A 81 -11.02 -2.72 -6.52
CA ILE A 81 -10.31 -2.03 -5.46
C ILE A 81 -10.23 -0.52 -5.73
N ILE A 82 -9.86 -0.14 -6.95
CA ILE A 82 -9.77 1.28 -7.33
C ILE A 82 -11.13 1.96 -7.14
N SER A 83 -12.19 1.34 -7.62
CA SER A 83 -13.54 1.87 -7.49
C SER A 83 -13.96 2.03 -6.03
N ARG A 84 -13.69 1.02 -5.20
CA ARG A 84 -14.04 1.00 -3.78
C ARG A 84 -13.28 2.06 -3.01
N ILE A 85 -11.98 2.12 -3.19
CA ILE A 85 -11.11 3.07 -2.47
C ILE A 85 -11.42 4.49 -2.89
N SER A 86 -11.64 4.75 -4.19
CA SER A 86 -11.97 6.10 -4.66
C SER A 86 -13.29 6.60 -4.06
N ARG A 87 -14.27 5.74 -3.85
CA ARG A 87 -15.51 6.09 -3.18
C ARG A 87 -15.31 6.34 -1.68
N GLU A 88 -14.48 5.53 -1.03
CA GLU A 88 -14.24 5.63 0.40
C GLU A 88 -13.31 6.80 0.76
N ASN A 89 -12.60 7.33 -0.21
CA ASN A 89 -11.67 8.47 -0.03
C ASN A 89 -12.43 9.79 0.03
N ARG A 90 -13.27 9.95 1.05
CA ARG A 90 -14.16 11.11 1.19
C ARG A 90 -13.43 12.41 1.51
N GLN A 91 -12.24 12.31 2.09
CA GLN A 91 -11.42 13.47 2.43
C GLN A 91 -10.49 13.87 1.28
N SER A 92 -10.60 13.23 0.14
CA SER A 92 -9.77 13.47 -1.06
C SER A 92 -8.27 13.44 -0.75
N LYS A 93 -7.85 12.46 0.04
CA LYS A 93 -6.42 12.25 0.30
C LYS A 93 -5.73 11.84 -0.99
N GLU A 94 -4.56 12.39 -1.22
CA GLU A 94 -3.74 11.94 -2.35
C GLU A 94 -3.24 10.53 -2.09
N ILE A 95 -3.35 9.65 -3.10
CA ILE A 95 -2.78 8.31 -3.05
C ILE A 95 -1.72 8.21 -4.14
N HIS A 96 -0.47 8.19 -3.70
CA HIS A 96 0.67 7.98 -4.59
C HIS A 96 0.99 6.49 -4.65
N ALA A 97 1.51 6.03 -5.77
CA ALA A 97 1.82 4.63 -5.95
C ALA A 97 3.23 4.46 -6.49
N VAL A 98 3.97 3.51 -5.91
CA VAL A 98 5.31 3.15 -6.35
C VAL A 98 5.33 1.65 -6.62
N THR A 99 5.60 1.27 -7.87
CA THR A 99 5.76 -0.12 -8.25
C THR A 99 7.24 -0.47 -8.33
N ILE A 100 7.63 -1.58 -7.71
CA ILE A 100 9.00 -2.06 -7.72
C ILE A 100 9.02 -3.44 -8.38
N GLY A 101 9.88 -3.65 -9.39
CA GLY A 101 10.01 -4.95 -10.01
C GLY A 101 10.35 -4.91 -11.49
N ASP A 102 10.02 -6.00 -12.17
CA ASP A 102 10.28 -6.18 -13.59
C ASP A 102 9.05 -5.71 -14.40
N TYR A 103 9.15 -4.52 -15.00
CA TYR A 103 8.05 -3.89 -15.73
C TYR A 103 7.59 -4.67 -16.95
N PHE A 104 8.50 -5.35 -17.61
CA PHE A 104 8.16 -6.09 -18.82
C PHE A 104 7.30 -7.31 -18.51
N LYS A 105 7.45 -7.85 -17.31
CA LYS A 105 6.74 -9.06 -16.88
C LYS A 105 5.39 -8.77 -16.23
N TYR A 106 5.20 -7.58 -15.65
CA TYR A 106 4.04 -7.27 -14.82
C TYR A 106 3.34 -5.97 -15.24
N ARG A 107 2.99 -5.87 -16.52
CA ARG A 107 2.29 -4.69 -17.08
C ARG A 107 0.99 -4.38 -16.34
N ASP A 108 0.25 -5.41 -15.95
CA ASP A 108 -1.02 -5.23 -15.26
C ASP A 108 -0.84 -4.59 -13.89
N THR A 109 0.25 -4.89 -13.21
CA THR A 109 0.60 -4.24 -11.94
C THR A 109 0.83 -2.75 -12.13
N ILE A 110 1.60 -2.39 -13.15
CA ILE A 110 1.88 -0.98 -13.47
C ILE A 110 0.57 -0.26 -13.77
N GLN A 111 -0.28 -0.85 -14.60
CA GLN A 111 -1.56 -0.25 -14.97
C GLN A 111 -2.48 -0.06 -13.76
N PHE A 112 -2.55 -1.05 -12.88
CA PHE A 112 -3.32 -0.97 -11.64
C PHE A 112 -2.83 0.17 -10.76
N MET A 113 -1.53 0.22 -10.49
CA MET A 113 -0.94 1.21 -9.59
C MET A 113 -1.07 2.62 -10.16
N GLU A 114 -0.83 2.79 -11.46
CA GLU A 114 -0.98 4.08 -12.12
C GLU A 114 -2.43 4.56 -12.09
N THR A 115 -3.38 3.69 -12.39
CA THR A 115 -4.80 4.03 -12.38
C THR A 115 -5.28 4.38 -10.98
N LEU A 116 -4.85 3.63 -9.96
CA LEU A 116 -5.17 3.93 -8.56
C LEU A 116 -4.69 5.33 -8.17
N ALA A 117 -3.44 5.66 -8.50
CA ALA A 117 -2.88 6.96 -8.19
C ALA A 117 -3.64 8.09 -8.92
N LYS A 118 -3.86 7.95 -10.21
CA LYS A 118 -4.57 8.96 -11.00
C LYS A 118 -6.00 9.18 -10.52
N ALA A 119 -6.69 8.14 -10.11
CA ALA A 119 -8.06 8.25 -9.61
C ALA A 119 -8.13 8.98 -8.27
N ASN A 120 -7.01 9.13 -7.57
CA ASN A 120 -6.93 9.76 -6.25
C ASN A 120 -5.91 10.90 -6.21
N ASP A 121 -5.75 11.62 -7.31
CA ASP A 121 -4.92 12.82 -7.45
C ASP A 121 -3.46 12.63 -7.04
N GLY A 122 -2.96 11.42 -7.12
CA GLY A 122 -1.59 11.07 -6.74
C GLY A 122 -0.67 10.86 -7.94
N GLY A 123 0.62 10.80 -7.66
CA GLY A 123 1.65 10.50 -8.64
C GLY A 123 1.97 9.01 -8.68
N PHE A 124 2.50 8.57 -9.81
CA PHE A 124 2.93 7.19 -10.00
C PHE A 124 4.41 7.14 -10.35
N MET A 125 5.12 6.19 -9.75
CA MET A 125 6.53 5.94 -10.05
C MET A 125 6.76 4.44 -10.18
N ALA A 126 7.54 4.06 -11.16
CA ALA A 126 7.95 2.68 -11.37
C ALA A 126 9.47 2.57 -11.19
N LEU A 127 9.91 1.68 -10.30
CA LEU A 127 11.32 1.45 -10.00
C LEU A 127 11.70 0.03 -10.40
N SER A 128 12.75 -0.11 -11.21
CA SER A 128 13.31 -1.42 -11.54
C SER A 128 14.26 -1.88 -10.43
N ARG A 129 14.32 -3.18 -10.25
CA ARG A 129 15.34 -3.78 -9.40
C ARG A 129 16.68 -3.82 -10.10
#